data_15b2cef69b378f95a0a6220709668500
#
_entry.id   15b2cef69b378f95a0a6220709668500
#
_cell.length_a   1.000
_cell.length_b   1.000
_cell.length_c   1.000
_cell.angle_alpha   90.00
_cell.angle_beta   90.00
_cell.angle_gamma   90.00
#
_symmetry.space_group_name_H-M   'P 1'
#
loop_
_entity.id
_entity.type
_entity.pdbx_description
1 polymer ?
#
loop_
_entity_poly.entity_id
_entity_poly.type
_entity_poly.pdbx_seq_one_letter_code
_entity_poly.pdbx_strand_id
1 'polypeptide(L)'
;FTHILGYVSQANQNDIENTQAIKKNFVPGLKVGKIGLEKSLEEELIGSNDIERYEVNAYGRRINQLEFQKGKKGKNIRLTIDSKIQELTSELLKDKAGSICVMDIFTGSIVAMNSSPSFDPNSFVFGISQDDWQIIRNDPLKPLVNKTLQGNYSPGSTIKPIVALS
;
A
#
# COMPACT_ATOMS: atom_id res chain seq x y z
N PHE A 1 -5.38 0.16 -9.14
CA PHE A 1 -5.13 -0.56 -7.86
C PHE A 1 -4.42 0.29 -6.80
N THR A 2 -3.80 1.42 -7.15
CA THR A 2 -2.90 2.20 -6.28
C THR A 2 -3.50 2.55 -4.93
N HIS A 3 -4.75 3.02 -4.90
CA HIS A 3 -5.41 3.40 -3.64
C HIS A 3 -5.81 2.20 -2.75
N ILE A 4 -5.87 0.99 -3.31
CA ILE A 4 -6.11 -0.25 -2.55
C ILE A 4 -4.77 -0.78 -2.02
N LEU A 5 -3.84 -1.03 -2.92
CA LEU A 5 -2.54 -1.62 -2.58
C LEU A 5 -1.68 -0.64 -1.78
N GLY A 6 -1.67 0.61 -2.19
CA GLY A 6 -0.77 1.61 -1.64
C GLY A 6 0.56 1.64 -2.39
N TYR A 7 1.58 2.10 -1.70
CA TYR A 7 2.95 2.10 -2.21
C TYR A 7 3.96 1.80 -1.10
N VAL A 8 5.13 1.36 -1.51
CA VAL A 8 6.27 1.14 -0.64
C VAL A 8 7.34 2.22 -0.88
N SER A 9 8.03 2.60 0.17
CA SER A 9 9.23 3.43 0.08
C SER A 9 10.20 3.09 1.20
N GLN A 10 11.39 3.72 1.23
CA GLN A 10 12.37 3.46 2.28
C GLN A 10 11.81 3.68 3.67
N ALA A 11 12.14 2.78 4.59
CA ALA A 11 11.77 2.89 5.99
C ALA A 11 12.40 4.15 6.60
N ASN A 12 11.58 4.95 7.27
CA ASN A 12 12.04 6.08 8.07
C ASN A 12 12.10 5.70 9.55
N GLN A 13 12.60 6.63 10.39
CA GLN A 13 12.75 6.39 11.83
C GLN A 13 11.41 6.03 12.50
N ASN A 14 10.33 6.70 12.14
CA ASN A 14 9.00 6.42 12.69
C ASN A 14 8.49 5.02 12.32
N ASP A 15 8.75 4.53 11.10
CA ASP A 15 8.36 3.19 10.69
C ASP A 15 9.08 2.13 11.54
N ILE A 16 10.38 2.35 11.80
CA ILE A 16 11.22 1.44 12.60
C ILE A 16 10.75 1.42 14.07
N GLU A 17 10.41 2.56 14.63
CA GLU A 17 10.01 2.67 16.03
C GLU A 17 8.62 2.10 16.28
N ASN A 18 7.67 2.30 15.34
CA ASN A 18 6.27 1.93 15.53
C ASN A 18 5.93 0.49 15.11
N THR A 19 6.79 -0.20 14.36
CA THR A 19 6.50 -1.55 13.85
C THR A 19 7.59 -2.53 14.24
N GLN A 20 7.26 -3.47 15.13
CA GLN A 20 8.23 -4.46 15.61
C GLN A 20 8.80 -5.35 14.49
N ALA A 21 7.98 -5.71 13.51
CA ALA A 21 8.41 -6.51 12.37
C ALA A 21 9.46 -5.77 11.53
N ILE A 22 9.28 -4.47 11.30
CA ILE A 22 10.25 -3.61 10.60
C ILE A 22 11.53 -3.51 11.41
N LYS A 23 11.44 -3.22 12.71
CA LYS A 23 12.60 -3.11 13.59
C LYS A 23 13.46 -4.39 13.62
N LYS A 24 12.80 -5.56 13.68
CA LYS A 24 13.47 -6.87 13.69
C LYS A 24 14.16 -7.20 12.38
N ASN A 25 13.59 -6.79 11.26
CA ASN A 25 14.08 -7.10 9.92
C ASN A 25 14.81 -5.93 9.26
N PHE A 26 15.10 -4.87 10.03
CA PHE A 26 15.69 -3.66 9.47
C PHE A 26 17.08 -3.92 8.89
N VAL A 27 17.23 -3.53 7.64
CA VAL A 27 18.50 -3.39 6.92
C VAL A 27 18.52 -2.06 6.19
N PRO A 28 19.68 -1.44 5.97
CA PRO A 28 19.76 -0.21 5.19
C PRO A 28 19.10 -0.38 3.82
N GLY A 29 18.19 0.55 3.46
CA GLY A 29 17.43 0.47 2.22
C GLY A 29 16.17 -0.41 2.26
N LEU A 30 15.79 -0.95 3.43
CA LEU A 30 14.53 -1.68 3.59
C LEU A 30 13.37 -0.81 3.12
N LYS A 31 12.53 -1.39 2.27
CA LYS A 31 11.28 -0.76 1.81
C LYS A 31 10.12 -1.29 2.61
N VAL A 32 9.23 -0.39 2.98
CA VAL A 32 8.04 -0.67 3.82
C VAL A 32 6.80 -0.02 3.24
N GLY A 33 5.65 -0.57 3.49
CA GLY A 33 4.37 -0.01 3.08
C GLY A 33 4.08 1.32 3.77
N LYS A 34 3.69 2.32 3.00
CA LYS A 34 3.38 3.68 3.50
C LYS A 34 1.90 3.95 3.64
N ILE A 35 1.11 3.42 2.74
CA ILE A 35 -0.35 3.52 2.74
C ILE A 35 -0.97 2.22 2.23
N GLY A 36 -2.31 2.11 2.29
CA GLY A 36 -3.07 1.01 1.73
C GLY A 36 -2.79 -0.34 2.40
N LEU A 37 -2.98 -1.41 1.64
CA LEU A 37 -2.76 -2.78 2.11
C LEU A 37 -1.28 -3.06 2.38
N GLU A 38 -0.36 -2.48 1.64
CA GLU A 38 1.08 -2.59 1.88
C GLU A 38 1.43 -2.18 3.32
N LYS A 39 0.85 -1.09 3.81
CA LYS A 39 1.03 -0.65 5.20
C LYS A 39 0.25 -1.50 6.20
N SER A 40 -1.02 -1.78 5.90
CA SER A 40 -1.91 -2.45 6.85
C SER A 40 -1.53 -3.90 7.10
N LEU A 41 -0.91 -4.55 6.11
CA LEU A 41 -0.48 -5.94 6.14
C LEU A 41 1.05 -6.08 6.15
N GLU A 42 1.78 -5.03 6.51
CA GLU A 42 3.25 -5.01 6.55
C GLU A 42 3.83 -6.22 7.30
N GLU A 43 3.28 -6.55 8.47
CA GLU A 43 3.76 -7.68 9.29
C GLU A 43 3.61 -9.03 8.60
N GLU A 44 2.61 -9.16 7.73
CA GLU A 44 2.35 -10.35 6.95
C GLU A 44 3.25 -10.44 5.70
N LEU A 45 3.51 -9.28 5.09
CA LEU A 45 4.21 -9.16 3.81
C LEU A 45 5.72 -9.13 3.94
N ILE A 46 6.26 -8.57 5.04
CA ILE A 46 7.71 -8.30 5.18
C ILE A 46 8.58 -9.56 5.24
N GLY A 47 8.05 -10.68 5.76
CA GLY A 47 8.84 -11.89 5.95
C GLY A 47 9.96 -11.75 6.98
N SER A 48 11.07 -12.44 6.78
CA SER A 48 12.30 -12.30 7.58
C SER A 48 13.55 -12.50 6.74
N ASN A 49 14.62 -11.78 7.09
CA ASN A 49 15.91 -11.85 6.39
C ASN A 49 16.68 -13.13 6.71
N ASP A 50 17.57 -13.54 5.81
CA ASP A 50 18.61 -14.48 6.11
C ASP A 50 19.60 -13.84 7.10
N ILE A 51 20.04 -14.61 8.09
CA ILE A 51 21.02 -14.17 9.08
C ILE A 51 22.22 -15.08 8.97
N GLU A 52 23.38 -14.50 8.69
CA GLU A 52 24.66 -15.21 8.68
C GLU A 52 25.58 -14.61 9.73
N ARG A 53 26.12 -15.46 10.60
CA ARG A 53 27.14 -15.08 11.59
C ARG A 53 28.47 -15.67 11.21
N TYR A 54 29.47 -14.82 11.19
CA TYR A 54 30.83 -15.19 10.87
C TYR A 54 31.78 -14.81 12.01
N GLU A 55 32.75 -15.69 12.27
CA GLU A 55 33.95 -15.33 13.02
C GLU A 55 34.86 -14.49 12.12
N VAL A 56 35.34 -13.36 12.63
CA VAL A 56 36.26 -12.48 11.91
C VAL A 56 37.60 -12.35 12.67
N ASN A 57 38.70 -12.24 11.94
CA ASN A 57 39.99 -11.92 12.53
C ASN A 57 40.13 -10.43 12.88
N ALA A 58 41.24 -10.06 13.48
CA ALA A 58 41.55 -8.66 13.85
C ALA A 58 41.56 -7.68 12.66
N TYR A 59 41.62 -8.16 11.44
CA TYR A 59 41.55 -7.38 10.19
C TYR A 59 40.14 -7.35 9.53
N GLY A 60 39.12 -7.90 10.23
CA GLY A 60 37.77 -7.96 9.70
C GLY A 60 37.52 -9.03 8.61
N ARG A 61 38.49 -9.92 8.35
CA ARG A 61 38.30 -11.01 7.37
C ARG A 61 37.50 -12.15 7.98
N ARG A 62 36.51 -12.65 7.25
CA ARG A 62 35.74 -13.84 7.66
C ARG A 62 36.65 -15.07 7.71
N ILE A 63 36.62 -15.80 8.83
CA ILE A 63 37.39 -17.03 9.05
C ILE A 63 36.48 -18.25 8.95
N ASN A 64 35.46 -18.30 9.80
CA ASN A 64 34.51 -19.41 9.87
C ASN A 64 33.06 -18.89 9.87
N GLN A 65 32.18 -19.65 9.24
CA GLN A 65 30.75 -19.44 9.39
C GLN A 65 30.27 -20.13 10.66
N LEU A 66 29.74 -19.35 11.60
CA LEU A 66 29.28 -19.86 12.90
C LEU A 66 27.81 -20.33 12.81
N GLU A 67 26.98 -19.58 12.15
CA GLU A 67 25.55 -19.85 12.09
C GLU A 67 24.96 -19.32 10.78
N PHE A 68 24.03 -20.07 10.21
CA PHE A 68 23.18 -19.63 9.12
C PHE A 68 21.71 -19.88 9.49
N GLN A 69 20.92 -18.82 9.57
CA GLN A 69 19.48 -18.89 9.76
C GLN A 69 18.80 -18.41 8.50
N LYS A 70 18.11 -19.32 7.80
CA LYS A 70 17.36 -18.98 6.58
C LYS A 70 16.14 -18.14 6.94
N GLY A 71 15.97 -17.03 6.25
CA GLY A 71 14.80 -16.19 6.31
C GLY A 71 13.54 -16.84 5.75
N LYS A 72 12.41 -16.23 6.00
CA LYS A 72 11.10 -16.68 5.50
C LYS A 72 10.53 -15.60 4.58
N LYS A 73 9.98 -16.03 3.45
CA LYS A 73 9.22 -15.13 2.56
C LYS A 73 7.98 -14.62 3.29
N GLY A 74 7.56 -13.41 2.96
CA GLY A 74 6.25 -12.89 3.38
C GLY A 74 5.11 -13.76 2.89
N LYS A 75 3.96 -13.59 3.50
CA LYS A 75 2.76 -14.35 3.15
C LYS A 75 2.16 -13.89 1.82
N ASN A 76 1.55 -14.82 1.10
CA ASN A 76 0.70 -14.48 -0.03
C ASN A 76 -0.67 -14.03 0.49
N ILE A 77 -1.11 -12.85 0.11
CA ILE A 77 -2.40 -12.30 0.48
C ILE A 77 -3.35 -12.39 -0.71
N ARG A 78 -4.52 -12.99 -0.49
CA ARG A 78 -5.58 -13.06 -1.48
C ARG A 78 -6.65 -12.03 -1.15
N LEU A 79 -6.96 -11.17 -2.09
CA LEU A 79 -8.00 -10.15 -1.97
C LEU A 79 -9.32 -10.67 -2.56
N THR A 80 -10.41 -10.01 -2.18
CA THR A 80 -11.75 -10.23 -2.75
C THR A 80 -11.95 -9.45 -4.06
N ILE A 81 -10.98 -8.63 -4.45
CA ILE A 81 -11.02 -7.81 -5.66
C ILE A 81 -10.97 -8.71 -6.90
N ASP A 82 -11.96 -8.54 -7.78
CA ASP A 82 -11.95 -9.11 -9.13
C ASP A 82 -11.18 -8.16 -10.06
N SER A 83 -10.11 -8.65 -10.69
CA SER A 83 -9.23 -7.82 -11.53
C SER A 83 -9.96 -7.25 -12.74
N LYS A 84 -10.86 -8.00 -13.35
CA LYS A 84 -11.59 -7.56 -14.55
C LYS A 84 -12.61 -6.47 -14.23
N ILE A 85 -13.33 -6.62 -13.10
CA ILE A 85 -14.26 -5.60 -12.64
C ILE A 85 -13.49 -4.33 -12.21
N GLN A 86 -12.34 -4.50 -11.56
CA GLN A 86 -11.48 -3.38 -11.17
C GLN A 86 -10.95 -2.63 -12.41
N GLU A 87 -10.51 -3.33 -13.45
CA GLU A 87 -10.10 -2.72 -14.72
C GLU A 87 -11.24 -1.96 -15.40
N LEU A 88 -12.42 -2.58 -15.49
CA LEU A 88 -13.61 -1.93 -16.02
C LEU A 88 -13.95 -0.64 -15.26
N THR A 89 -13.90 -0.65 -13.92
CA THR A 89 -14.14 0.57 -13.13
C THR A 89 -13.10 1.64 -13.39
N SER A 90 -11.86 1.25 -13.68
CA SER A 90 -10.79 2.17 -14.05
C SER A 90 -11.04 2.84 -15.41
N GLU A 91 -11.47 2.07 -16.39
CA GLU A 91 -11.84 2.59 -17.71
C GLU A 91 -13.02 3.55 -17.64
N LEU A 92 -14.06 3.22 -16.89
CA LEU A 92 -15.24 4.06 -16.71
C LEU A 92 -14.94 5.40 -16.02
N LEU A 93 -13.92 5.45 -15.18
CA LEU A 93 -13.45 6.66 -14.50
C LEU A 93 -12.33 7.39 -15.25
N LYS A 94 -11.92 6.90 -16.42
CA LYS A 94 -10.92 7.58 -17.23
C LYS A 94 -11.34 9.02 -17.51
N ASP A 95 -10.42 9.96 -17.32
CA ASP A 95 -10.61 11.40 -17.51
C ASP A 95 -11.69 12.04 -16.63
N LYS A 96 -12.12 11.35 -15.56
CA LYS A 96 -13.10 11.84 -14.59
C LYS A 96 -12.54 11.85 -13.19
N ALA A 97 -12.98 12.79 -12.36
CA ALA A 97 -12.70 12.78 -10.93
C ALA A 97 -13.87 12.15 -10.18
N GLY A 98 -13.61 11.10 -9.42
CA GLY A 98 -14.65 10.41 -8.67
C GLY A 98 -14.19 9.05 -8.15
N SER A 99 -15.14 8.25 -7.70
CA SER A 99 -14.87 6.90 -7.21
C SER A 99 -16.00 5.92 -7.55
N ILE A 100 -15.63 4.65 -7.67
CA ILE A 100 -16.57 3.52 -7.83
C ILE A 100 -16.22 2.49 -6.76
N CYS A 101 -17.22 2.01 -6.03
CA CYS A 101 -17.13 0.89 -5.13
C CYS A 101 -18.18 -0.16 -5.50
N VAL A 102 -17.74 -1.39 -5.72
CA VAL A 102 -18.61 -2.54 -6.00
C VAL A 102 -18.51 -3.51 -4.85
N MET A 103 -19.64 -3.81 -4.23
CA MET A 103 -19.74 -4.68 -3.07
C MET A 103 -20.71 -5.83 -3.36
N ASP A 104 -20.33 -7.03 -2.95
CA ASP A 104 -21.24 -8.18 -2.91
C ASP A 104 -22.23 -7.99 -1.74
N ILE A 105 -23.51 -7.95 -2.06
CA ILE A 105 -24.57 -7.67 -1.08
C ILE A 105 -24.79 -8.82 -0.09
N PHE A 106 -24.38 -10.04 -0.43
CA PHE A 106 -24.55 -11.21 0.43
C PHE A 106 -23.40 -11.39 1.42
N THR A 107 -22.18 -11.13 0.97
CA THR A 107 -20.98 -11.35 1.78
C THR A 107 -20.41 -10.06 2.38
N GLY A 108 -20.77 -8.89 1.85
CA GLY A 108 -20.16 -7.62 2.18
C GLY A 108 -18.75 -7.43 1.59
N SER A 109 -18.29 -8.39 0.78
CA SER A 109 -16.95 -8.33 0.19
C SER A 109 -16.84 -7.23 -0.85
N ILE A 110 -15.74 -6.48 -0.81
CA ILE A 110 -15.43 -5.49 -1.85
C ILE A 110 -14.87 -6.23 -3.07
N VAL A 111 -15.59 -6.12 -4.18
CA VAL A 111 -15.27 -6.75 -5.46
C VAL A 111 -14.43 -5.82 -6.34
N ALA A 112 -14.71 -4.51 -6.29
CA ALA A 112 -13.88 -3.49 -6.91
C ALA A 112 -13.96 -2.18 -6.11
N MET A 113 -12.86 -1.45 -6.06
CA MET A 113 -12.78 -0.15 -5.41
C MET A 113 -11.79 0.74 -6.17
N ASN A 114 -12.29 1.79 -6.80
CA ASN A 114 -11.47 2.67 -7.63
C ASN A 114 -11.68 4.15 -7.29
N SER A 115 -10.59 4.89 -7.27
CA SER A 115 -10.54 6.33 -7.04
C SER A 115 -9.74 6.99 -8.17
N SER A 116 -10.33 7.99 -8.83
CA SER A 116 -9.72 8.70 -9.97
C SER A 116 -9.73 10.22 -9.74
N PRO A 117 -8.71 10.96 -10.24
CA PRO A 117 -7.47 10.42 -10.77
C PRO A 117 -6.64 9.70 -9.70
N SER A 118 -5.71 8.90 -10.16
CA SER A 118 -4.75 8.17 -9.32
C SER A 118 -3.33 8.63 -9.64
N PHE A 119 -2.35 8.03 -8.98
CA PHE A 119 -0.92 8.30 -9.18
C PHE A 119 -0.16 7.00 -9.41
N ASP A 120 1.05 7.07 -9.97
CA ASP A 120 1.92 5.91 -10.10
C ASP A 120 2.61 5.61 -8.76
N PRO A 121 2.31 4.45 -8.11
CA PRO A 121 2.93 4.07 -6.85
C PRO A 121 4.43 3.83 -6.98
N ASN A 122 4.91 3.46 -8.17
CA ASN A 122 6.33 3.16 -8.40
C ASN A 122 7.21 4.41 -8.31
N SER A 123 6.66 5.59 -8.56
CA SER A 123 7.37 6.87 -8.40
C SER A 123 7.89 7.09 -6.97
N PHE A 124 7.31 6.42 -5.97
CA PHE A 124 7.66 6.59 -4.57
C PHE A 124 8.70 5.58 -4.07
N VAL A 125 8.97 4.50 -4.82
CA VAL A 125 9.80 3.37 -4.38
C VAL A 125 11.24 3.79 -4.05
N PHE A 126 11.80 4.70 -4.84
CA PHE A 126 13.17 5.23 -4.68
C PHE A 126 13.19 6.71 -4.26
N GLY A 127 12.04 7.26 -3.94
CA GLY A 127 11.81 8.68 -3.70
C GLY A 127 11.30 9.39 -4.94
N ILE A 128 10.32 10.27 -4.76
CA ILE A 128 9.77 11.12 -5.82
C ILE A 128 10.57 12.41 -5.91
N SER A 129 10.76 12.95 -7.12
CA SER A 129 11.38 14.27 -7.29
C SER A 129 10.52 15.36 -6.66
N GLN A 130 11.14 16.48 -6.29
CA GLN A 130 10.41 17.58 -5.67
C GLN A 130 9.40 18.21 -6.64
N ASP A 131 9.73 18.26 -7.92
CA ASP A 131 8.86 18.81 -8.98
C ASP A 131 7.64 17.90 -9.20
N ASP A 132 7.85 16.59 -9.36
CA ASP A 132 6.75 15.63 -9.52
C ASP A 132 5.84 15.60 -8.28
N TRP A 133 6.43 15.69 -7.07
CA TRP A 133 5.67 15.81 -5.84
C TRP A 133 4.78 17.06 -5.82
N GLN A 134 5.30 18.21 -6.24
CA GLN A 134 4.53 19.44 -6.30
C GLN A 134 3.38 19.34 -7.32
N ILE A 135 3.62 18.73 -8.47
CA ILE A 135 2.58 18.51 -9.49
C ILE A 135 1.43 17.69 -8.90
N ILE A 136 1.74 16.52 -8.32
CA ILE A 136 0.72 15.61 -7.77
C ILE A 136 0.00 16.24 -6.57
N ARG A 137 0.73 16.93 -5.70
CA ARG A 137 0.19 17.56 -4.49
C ARG A 137 -0.76 18.71 -4.78
N ASN A 138 -0.42 19.53 -5.79
CA ASN A 138 -1.18 20.73 -6.14
C ASN A 138 -2.27 20.47 -7.18
N ASP A 139 -2.42 19.25 -7.65
CA ASP A 139 -3.47 18.89 -8.59
C ASP A 139 -4.85 19.12 -7.95
N PRO A 140 -5.72 19.98 -8.55
CA PRO A 140 -7.04 20.29 -8.03
C PRO A 140 -7.95 19.06 -7.93
N LEU A 141 -7.70 18.02 -8.72
CA LEU A 141 -8.43 16.76 -8.70
C LEU A 141 -7.96 15.79 -7.60
N LYS A 142 -6.91 16.17 -6.84
CA LYS A 142 -6.41 15.47 -5.64
C LYS A 142 -6.16 13.97 -5.87
N PRO A 143 -5.20 13.57 -6.72
CA PRO A 143 -4.93 12.17 -7.02
C PRO A 143 -4.45 11.35 -5.81
N LEU A 144 -3.85 11.98 -4.79
CA LEU A 144 -3.39 11.32 -3.56
C LEU A 144 -4.55 10.91 -2.62
N VAL A 145 -5.74 11.49 -2.79
CA VAL A 145 -6.89 11.22 -1.93
C VAL A 145 -7.63 9.98 -2.42
N ASN A 146 -7.78 8.99 -1.56
CA ASN A 146 -8.69 7.87 -1.81
C ASN A 146 -10.14 8.35 -1.68
N LYS A 147 -10.73 8.74 -2.80
CA LYS A 147 -12.09 9.31 -2.84
C LYS A 147 -13.17 8.31 -2.44
N THR A 148 -12.88 7.00 -2.54
CA THR A 148 -13.81 5.95 -2.12
C THR A 148 -13.97 5.91 -0.60
N LEU A 149 -12.88 6.19 0.14
CA LEU A 149 -12.87 6.14 1.62
C LEU A 149 -12.96 7.52 2.27
N GLN A 150 -12.41 8.54 1.62
CA GLN A 150 -12.24 9.88 2.21
C GLN A 150 -13.06 10.96 1.49
N GLY A 151 -13.73 10.61 0.38
CA GLY A 151 -14.54 11.55 -0.38
C GLY A 151 -15.83 11.89 0.36
N ASN A 152 -16.03 13.18 0.65
CA ASN A 152 -17.26 13.69 1.22
C ASN A 152 -18.12 14.29 0.08
N TYR A 153 -19.16 13.57 -0.31
CA TYR A 153 -20.09 13.98 -1.38
C TYR A 153 -21.48 14.16 -0.82
N SER A 154 -22.21 15.17 -1.31
CA SER A 154 -23.63 15.32 -1.00
C SER A 154 -24.41 14.15 -1.63
N PRO A 155 -25.14 13.34 -0.84
CA PRO A 155 -25.77 12.11 -1.33
C PRO A 155 -26.93 12.40 -2.31
N GLY A 156 -27.48 13.60 -2.29
CA GLY A 156 -28.59 13.95 -3.14
C GLY A 156 -29.80 13.00 -2.94
N SER A 157 -30.49 12.65 -4.06
CA SER A 157 -31.66 11.76 -4.00
C SER A 157 -31.33 10.30 -3.64
N THR A 158 -30.06 9.91 -3.59
CA THR A 158 -29.66 8.53 -3.23
C THR A 158 -29.96 8.19 -1.77
N ILE A 159 -30.13 9.21 -0.90
CA ILE A 159 -30.48 9.00 0.52
C ILE A 159 -31.98 8.77 0.73
N LYS A 160 -32.85 9.09 -0.26
CA LYS A 160 -34.30 9.01 -0.09
C LYS A 160 -34.83 7.63 0.37
N PRO A 161 -34.31 6.49 -0.11
CA PRO A 161 -34.75 5.18 0.40
C PRO A 161 -34.50 5.02 1.90
N ILE A 162 -33.38 5.55 2.41
CA ILE A 162 -33.05 5.49 3.85
C ILE A 162 -34.01 6.37 4.65
N VAL A 163 -34.28 7.59 4.17
CA VAL A 163 -35.24 8.52 4.80
C VAL A 163 -36.66 7.96 4.78
N ALA A 164 -37.04 7.20 3.74
CA ALA A 164 -38.39 6.61 3.64
C ALA A 164 -38.56 5.40 4.60
N LEU A 165 -37.46 4.81 5.10
CA LEU A 165 -37.48 3.69 6.04
C LEU A 165 -37.37 4.13 7.51
N SER A 166 -37.04 5.40 7.76
CA SER A 166 -36.94 6.00 9.09
C SER A 166 -38.28 6.59 9.55
#